data_d66623090b1c9250b5b85f4fa16b457f
#
_entry.id   d66623090b1c9250b5b85f4fa16b457f
#
_cell.length_a   1.000
_cell.length_b   1.000
_cell.length_c   1.000
_cell.angle_alpha   90.00
_cell.angle_beta   90.00
_cell.angle_gamma   90.00
#
_symmetry.space_group_name_H-M   'P 1'
#
loop_
_entity.id
_entity.type
_entity.pdbx_description
1 polymer ?
#
loop_
_entity_poly.entity_id
_entity_poly.type
_entity_poly.pdbx_seq_one_letter_code
_entity_poly.pdbx_strand_id
1 'polypeptide(L)'
;MSGSAAALQPRVLTSFAGNTTCLRRPHQPLLQLHRLGGKHVVMQASRTLSDISNLLFGKRRKRLRPGKISPRRPVPEHIPRPPYVGSGIAPGIASGSEVHDEKGIECMRASGRLAAQVLEYAGTLVKPGLKTDEIDEAVHQMIIDNGAYPSPLGYGGFPKSVCTSVNECICHGIPDSRALEDGDIINIDVTVYLNGYHGDTSATFFCGEVDDKAKKLVQVTKECLHKAISICGPGVECSKIGRTIQDHANKYRYGVVREFVGHGVGRVFHADPVILHFRNNERGRMMLNQTFTIEPMLTIGNPKPLMWDDDWTVVTEDGSLSAQFEHTILITKDGAEIMTKC
;
A
#
# COMPACT_ATOMS: atom_id res chain seq x y z
N MET A 1 -38.29 5.58 -1.93
CA MET A 1 -37.57 6.54 -1.09
C MET A 1 -36.10 6.28 -1.30
N SER A 2 -35.50 7.13 -2.08
CA SER A 2 -34.12 7.00 -2.57
C SER A 2 -33.16 7.62 -1.56
N GLY A 3 -32.35 6.80 -0.92
CA GLY A 3 -31.22 7.25 -0.11
C GLY A 3 -29.96 7.27 -0.96
N SER A 4 -29.56 8.46 -1.38
CA SER A 4 -28.34 8.74 -2.12
C SER A 4 -27.12 8.50 -1.21
N ALA A 5 -26.28 7.54 -1.55
CA ALA A 5 -24.93 7.42 -0.98
C ALA A 5 -24.05 8.52 -1.60
N ALA A 6 -23.72 9.52 -0.81
CA ALA A 6 -22.85 10.61 -1.22
C ALA A 6 -21.42 10.10 -1.32
N ALA A 7 -20.83 10.25 -2.50
CA ALA A 7 -19.40 10.08 -2.74
C ALA A 7 -18.62 11.06 -1.86
N LEU A 8 -17.71 10.55 -1.04
CA LEU A 8 -16.77 11.37 -0.26
C LEU A 8 -15.69 11.92 -1.20
N GLN A 9 -15.93 13.12 -1.70
CA GLN A 9 -14.87 13.97 -2.26
C GLN A 9 -14.04 14.57 -1.11
N PRO A 10 -12.72 14.77 -1.27
CA PRO A 10 -11.90 15.39 -0.24
C PRO A 10 -12.34 16.84 -0.01
N ARG A 11 -12.78 17.15 1.19
CA ARG A 11 -13.04 18.54 1.62
C ARG A 11 -11.74 19.19 2.05
N VAL A 12 -11.43 20.30 1.41
CA VAL A 12 -10.42 21.27 1.79
C VAL A 12 -10.70 21.77 3.22
N LEU A 13 -9.77 21.57 4.15
CA LEU A 13 -9.78 22.20 5.45
C LEU A 13 -8.88 23.45 5.43
N THR A 14 -9.52 24.60 5.54
CA THR A 14 -8.88 25.90 5.73
C THR A 14 -8.25 26.03 7.10
N SER A 15 -7.08 26.67 7.13
CA SER A 15 -6.23 27.02 8.25
C SER A 15 -6.93 27.84 9.34
N PHE A 16 -6.58 27.57 10.60
CA PHE A 16 -6.58 28.57 11.67
C PHE A 16 -5.23 28.61 12.38
N ALA A 17 -4.65 29.79 12.38
CA ALA A 17 -3.45 30.15 13.11
C ALA A 17 -3.77 30.49 14.58
N GLY A 18 -2.88 30.15 15.50
CA GLY A 18 -3.04 30.53 16.90
C GLY A 18 -1.83 30.22 17.79
N ASN A 19 -0.96 31.18 17.88
CA ASN A 19 -0.11 31.62 19.02
C ASN A 19 0.78 30.65 19.83
N THR A 20 2.04 31.01 19.72
CA THR A 20 3.22 30.80 20.57
C THR A 20 3.01 31.07 22.07
N THR A 21 3.50 30.19 22.94
CA THR A 21 4.06 30.54 24.23
C THR A 21 5.30 29.72 24.56
N CYS A 22 6.36 30.45 24.86
CA CYS A 22 7.69 30.04 25.26
C CYS A 22 7.67 29.54 26.71
N LEU A 23 8.23 28.32 27.00
CA LEU A 23 8.58 27.94 28.37
C LEU A 23 9.96 27.28 28.46
N ARG A 24 10.67 27.77 29.47
CA ARG A 24 12.08 27.62 29.82
C ARG A 24 12.54 26.21 30.12
N ARG A 25 13.84 25.95 29.84
CA ARG A 25 14.61 24.77 30.22
C ARG A 25 14.81 24.68 31.74
N PRO A 26 14.84 23.52 32.35
CA PRO A 26 15.48 23.29 33.65
C PRO A 26 16.86 22.63 33.51
N HIS A 27 17.70 22.97 34.49
CA HIS A 27 19.10 22.66 34.66
C HIS A 27 19.42 21.15 34.85
N GLN A 28 20.61 20.79 34.39
CA GLN A 28 21.26 19.48 34.65
C GLN A 28 21.82 19.41 36.08
N PRO A 29 21.84 18.26 36.73
CA PRO A 29 22.73 18.02 37.89
C PRO A 29 24.00 17.29 37.44
N LEU A 30 25.13 17.83 37.88
CA LEU A 30 26.48 17.24 37.86
C LEU A 30 26.53 16.02 38.79
N LEU A 31 26.96 14.88 38.30
CA LEU A 31 27.40 13.73 39.11
C LEU A 31 28.92 13.79 39.27
N GLN A 32 29.38 13.96 40.51
CA GLN A 32 30.78 13.79 40.91
C GLN A 32 31.13 12.32 41.01
N LEU A 33 32.20 11.91 40.32
CA LEU A 33 32.79 10.58 40.42
C LEU A 33 34.01 10.62 41.37
N HIS A 34 33.95 9.88 42.44
CA HIS A 34 35.10 9.60 43.31
C HIS A 34 36.07 8.62 42.67
N ARG A 35 37.37 8.98 42.71
CA ARG A 35 38.50 8.11 42.32
C ARG A 35 38.76 7.04 43.37
N LEU A 36 38.80 5.79 42.93
CA LEU A 36 39.56 4.71 43.62
C LEU A 36 40.48 4.05 42.60
N GLY A 37 41.70 3.88 43.03
CA GLY A 37 42.85 3.53 42.22
C GLY A 37 43.00 2.07 41.77
N GLY A 38 43.74 1.88 40.70
CA GLY A 38 44.57 0.71 40.46
C GLY A 38 44.15 -0.21 39.32
N LYS A 39 45.02 -0.19 38.26
CA LYS A 39 45.27 -1.15 37.21
C LYS A 39 44.53 -0.97 35.88
N HIS A 40 45.31 -0.63 34.88
CA HIS A 40 44.92 -0.53 33.48
C HIS A 40 44.36 -1.85 32.95
N VAL A 41 43.10 -1.83 32.54
CA VAL A 41 42.58 -2.67 31.48
C VAL A 41 41.98 -1.71 30.47
N VAL A 42 42.68 -1.55 29.35
CA VAL A 42 42.17 -0.80 28.19
C VAL A 42 41.11 -1.68 27.56
N MET A 43 39.81 -1.48 27.90
CA MET A 43 38.70 -1.89 27.08
C MET A 43 38.23 -0.66 26.32
N GLN A 44 38.73 -0.53 25.07
CA GLN A 44 38.12 0.36 24.10
C GLN A 44 36.72 -0.13 23.76
N ALA A 45 35.70 0.53 24.31
CA ALA A 45 34.35 0.52 23.76
C ALA A 45 33.69 1.84 24.15
N SER A 46 34.00 2.90 23.43
CA SER A 46 33.20 4.11 23.46
C SER A 46 31.90 3.85 22.74
N ARG A 47 30.98 3.15 23.39
CA ARG A 47 29.57 3.20 22.96
C ARG A 47 29.04 4.59 23.26
N THR A 48 28.63 5.30 22.23
CA THR A 48 28.02 6.62 22.38
C THR A 48 26.69 6.50 23.16
N LEU A 49 26.24 7.58 23.80
CA LEU A 49 24.91 7.62 24.45
C LEU A 49 23.79 7.25 23.43
N SER A 50 24.01 7.51 22.13
CA SER A 50 23.13 7.10 21.06
C SER A 50 23.11 5.59 20.86
N ASP A 51 24.25 4.90 20.99
CA ASP A 51 24.33 3.43 20.86
C ASP A 51 23.62 2.72 22.02
N ILE A 52 23.76 3.26 23.22
CA ILE A 52 23.06 2.76 24.41
C ILE A 52 21.56 2.99 24.32
N SER A 53 21.15 4.16 23.83
CA SER A 53 19.74 4.49 23.57
C SER A 53 19.14 3.56 22.49
N ASN A 54 19.86 3.33 21.41
CA ASN A 54 19.45 2.41 20.34
C ASN A 54 19.35 0.95 20.82
N LEU A 55 20.21 0.54 21.77
CA LEU A 55 20.14 -0.81 22.36
C LEU A 55 18.94 -0.99 23.30
N LEU A 56 18.57 0.06 24.06
CA LEU A 56 17.50 0.02 25.05
C LEU A 56 16.12 0.32 24.47
N PHE A 57 16.03 1.15 23.41
CA PHE A 57 14.77 1.66 22.87
C PHE A 57 14.57 1.34 21.37
N GLY A 58 15.50 0.63 20.74
CA GLY A 58 15.53 0.44 19.29
C GLY A 58 15.89 1.72 18.52
N LYS A 59 16.42 1.61 17.31
CA LYS A 59 16.63 2.76 16.42
C LYS A 59 15.27 3.43 16.16
N ARG A 60 15.08 4.65 16.64
CA ARG A 60 13.86 5.42 16.33
C ARG A 60 13.85 5.73 14.83
N ARG A 61 12.94 5.10 14.09
CA ARG A 61 12.80 5.33 12.65
C ARG A 61 12.50 6.81 12.40
N LYS A 62 13.17 7.38 11.41
CA LYS A 62 12.84 8.73 10.94
C LYS A 62 11.54 8.66 10.16
N ARG A 63 10.66 9.64 10.36
CA ARG A 63 9.44 9.77 9.54
C ARG A 63 9.80 9.97 8.08
N LEU A 64 8.99 9.38 7.22
CA LEU A 64 9.07 9.56 5.78
C LEU A 64 8.93 11.05 5.42
N ARG A 65 9.64 11.46 4.38
CA ARG A 65 9.56 12.80 3.81
C ARG A 65 9.52 12.71 2.29
N PRO A 66 8.80 13.62 1.61
CA PRO A 66 8.80 13.65 0.16
C PRO A 66 10.21 13.78 -0.41
N GLY A 67 10.53 12.96 -1.41
CA GLY A 67 11.72 13.10 -2.24
C GLY A 67 11.45 13.93 -3.48
N LYS A 68 12.42 13.97 -4.40
CA LYS A 68 12.24 14.61 -5.70
C LYS A 68 11.64 13.61 -6.68
N ILE A 69 10.47 13.92 -7.22
CA ILE A 69 9.80 13.13 -8.25
C ILE A 69 10.45 13.43 -9.62
N SER A 70 10.85 12.38 -10.34
CA SER A 70 11.36 12.51 -11.71
C SER A 70 10.21 12.73 -12.71
N PRO A 71 10.49 13.23 -13.92
CA PRO A 71 9.46 13.42 -14.95
C PRO A 71 8.70 12.13 -15.27
N ARG A 72 7.46 12.28 -15.74
CA ARG A 72 6.63 11.18 -16.24
C ARG A 72 7.33 10.44 -17.38
N ARG A 73 7.33 9.10 -17.32
CA ARG A 73 7.91 8.24 -18.36
C ARG A 73 6.99 8.15 -19.56
N PRO A 74 7.52 8.19 -20.80
CA PRO A 74 6.70 8.08 -22.01
C PRO A 74 6.24 6.64 -22.25
N VAL A 75 5.02 6.47 -22.73
CA VAL A 75 4.49 5.20 -23.23
C VAL A 75 4.42 5.26 -24.75
N PRO A 76 4.96 4.28 -25.50
CA PRO A 76 4.88 4.21 -26.96
C PRO A 76 3.43 4.33 -27.46
N GLU A 77 3.24 4.96 -28.62
CA GLU A 77 1.90 5.24 -29.17
C GLU A 77 1.12 3.99 -29.57
N HIS A 78 1.82 2.92 -29.94
CA HIS A 78 1.20 1.65 -30.33
C HIS A 78 0.61 0.86 -29.14
N ILE A 79 0.92 1.24 -27.91
CA ILE A 79 0.36 0.59 -26.72
C ILE A 79 -1.04 1.16 -26.43
N PRO A 80 -2.09 0.31 -26.39
CA PRO A 80 -3.44 0.75 -26.07
C PRO A 80 -3.50 1.38 -24.69
N ARG A 81 -4.17 2.53 -24.57
CA ARG A 81 -4.28 3.31 -23.34
C ARG A 81 -5.68 3.19 -22.76
N PRO A 82 -5.81 3.15 -21.42
CA PRO A 82 -7.12 3.26 -20.77
C PRO A 82 -7.81 4.59 -21.11
N PRO A 83 -9.16 4.63 -21.11
CA PRO A 83 -9.93 5.83 -21.53
C PRO A 83 -9.68 7.10 -20.71
N TYR A 84 -9.25 6.96 -19.46
CA TYR A 84 -8.97 8.10 -18.56
C TYR A 84 -7.64 8.80 -18.86
N VAL A 85 -6.75 8.18 -19.63
CA VAL A 85 -5.44 8.77 -19.93
C VAL A 85 -5.62 10.04 -20.75
N GLY A 86 -5.05 11.15 -20.26
CA GLY A 86 -5.16 12.47 -20.89
C GLY A 86 -6.36 13.30 -20.42
N SER A 87 -7.31 12.72 -19.68
CA SER A 87 -8.44 13.50 -19.12
C SER A 87 -8.02 14.41 -17.96
N GLY A 88 -6.95 14.07 -17.24
CA GLY A 88 -6.51 14.77 -16.02
C GLY A 88 -7.47 14.63 -14.84
N ILE A 89 -8.56 13.87 -15.01
CA ILE A 89 -9.59 13.66 -13.99
C ILE A 89 -9.52 12.20 -13.53
N ALA A 90 -9.47 11.98 -12.21
CA ALA A 90 -9.66 10.64 -11.67
C ALA A 90 -11.12 10.23 -11.93
N PRO A 91 -11.37 9.14 -12.66
CA PRO A 91 -12.70 8.56 -12.69
C PRO A 91 -13.10 8.17 -11.25
N GLY A 92 -14.31 8.47 -10.84
CA GLY A 92 -14.86 7.88 -9.61
C GLY A 92 -15.04 6.37 -9.76
N ILE A 93 -15.46 5.70 -8.70
CA ILE A 93 -15.88 4.29 -8.78
C ILE A 93 -17.06 4.20 -9.74
N ALA A 94 -16.91 3.45 -10.82
CA ALA A 94 -17.96 3.26 -11.82
C ALA A 94 -19.09 2.40 -11.25
N SER A 95 -20.33 2.78 -11.57
CA SER A 95 -21.49 1.98 -11.20
C SER A 95 -21.55 0.70 -12.05
N GLY A 96 -21.90 -0.40 -11.40
CA GLY A 96 -22.03 -1.71 -12.03
C GLY A 96 -20.84 -2.61 -11.81
N SER A 97 -21.12 -3.87 -11.58
CA SER A 97 -20.10 -4.88 -11.26
C SER A 97 -19.41 -5.39 -12.53
N GLU A 98 -18.11 -5.60 -12.44
CA GLU A 98 -17.30 -6.25 -13.46
C GLU A 98 -17.58 -7.77 -13.46
N VAL A 99 -18.54 -8.19 -14.29
CA VAL A 99 -18.91 -9.59 -14.53
C VAL A 99 -18.55 -9.94 -15.97
N HIS A 100 -17.86 -11.05 -16.16
CA HIS A 100 -17.23 -11.36 -17.43
C HIS A 100 -17.78 -12.61 -18.09
N ASP A 101 -17.79 -12.63 -19.42
CA ASP A 101 -17.88 -13.83 -20.25
C ASP A 101 -16.54 -14.58 -20.27
N GLU A 102 -16.49 -15.75 -20.94
CA GLU A 102 -15.28 -16.56 -21.04
C GLU A 102 -14.09 -15.78 -21.60
N LYS A 103 -14.31 -14.99 -22.66
CA LYS A 103 -13.27 -14.16 -23.28
C LYS A 103 -12.77 -13.08 -22.33
N GLY A 104 -13.66 -12.44 -21.58
CA GLY A 104 -13.30 -11.44 -20.55
C GLY A 104 -12.47 -12.07 -19.44
N ILE A 105 -12.81 -13.28 -19.01
CA ILE A 105 -12.06 -14.03 -18.00
C ILE A 105 -10.64 -14.36 -18.50
N GLU A 106 -10.48 -14.76 -19.77
CA GLU A 106 -9.16 -15.00 -20.38
C GLU A 106 -8.31 -13.72 -20.39
N CYS A 107 -8.90 -12.57 -20.76
CA CYS A 107 -8.21 -11.28 -20.73
C CYS A 107 -7.83 -10.88 -19.31
N MET A 108 -8.72 -11.08 -18.32
CA MET A 108 -8.44 -10.83 -16.91
C MET A 108 -7.29 -11.71 -16.38
N ARG A 109 -7.26 -12.99 -16.77
CA ARG A 109 -6.13 -13.89 -16.43
C ARG A 109 -4.82 -13.42 -17.05
N ALA A 110 -4.85 -12.91 -18.28
CA ALA A 110 -3.65 -12.40 -18.95
C ALA A 110 -3.12 -11.14 -18.23
N SER A 111 -3.97 -10.15 -17.95
CA SER A 111 -3.58 -8.93 -17.26
C SER A 111 -3.15 -9.21 -15.81
N GLY A 112 -3.88 -10.05 -15.07
CA GLY A 112 -3.55 -10.44 -13.71
C GLY A 112 -2.22 -11.19 -13.60
N ARG A 113 -1.95 -12.12 -14.54
CA ARG A 113 -0.66 -12.83 -14.59
C ARG A 113 0.49 -11.88 -14.87
N LEU A 114 0.34 -10.97 -15.82
CA LEU A 114 1.38 -9.98 -16.10
C LEU A 114 1.62 -9.07 -14.88
N ALA A 115 0.57 -8.59 -14.21
CA ALA A 115 0.71 -7.79 -12.99
C ALA A 115 1.49 -8.54 -11.91
N ALA A 116 1.19 -9.83 -11.70
CA ALA A 116 1.92 -10.68 -10.75
C ALA A 116 3.40 -10.83 -11.11
N GLN A 117 3.73 -11.08 -12.39
CA GLN A 117 5.11 -11.20 -12.86
C GLN A 117 5.89 -9.88 -12.66
N VAL A 118 5.26 -8.74 -12.96
CA VAL A 118 5.86 -7.42 -12.74
C VAL A 118 6.09 -7.17 -11.26
N LEU A 119 5.14 -7.52 -10.40
CA LEU A 119 5.25 -7.38 -8.95
C LEU A 119 6.37 -8.26 -8.37
N GLU A 120 6.46 -9.53 -8.79
CA GLU A 120 7.56 -10.42 -8.38
C GLU A 120 8.93 -9.85 -8.79
N TYR A 121 9.04 -9.40 -10.04
CA TYR A 121 10.26 -8.75 -10.52
C TYR A 121 10.61 -7.51 -9.70
N ALA A 122 9.65 -6.60 -9.46
CA ALA A 122 9.84 -5.41 -8.64
C ALA A 122 10.34 -5.76 -7.22
N GLY A 123 9.77 -6.82 -6.63
CA GLY A 123 10.19 -7.34 -5.33
C GLY A 123 11.65 -7.79 -5.28
N THR A 124 12.18 -8.38 -6.37
CA THR A 124 13.59 -8.79 -6.46
C THR A 124 14.58 -7.62 -6.46
N LEU A 125 14.12 -6.43 -6.81
CA LEU A 125 14.93 -5.22 -6.84
C LEU A 125 15.13 -4.59 -5.46
N VAL A 126 14.26 -4.91 -4.50
CA VAL A 126 14.24 -4.29 -3.16
C VAL A 126 15.53 -4.58 -2.39
N LYS A 127 16.32 -3.54 -2.16
CA LYS A 127 17.58 -3.62 -1.38
C LYS A 127 17.93 -2.23 -0.83
N PRO A 128 18.75 -2.16 0.23
CA PRO A 128 19.23 -0.88 0.74
C PRO A 128 19.99 -0.09 -0.33
N GLY A 129 19.72 1.21 -0.41
CA GLY A 129 20.32 2.13 -1.36
C GLY A 129 19.60 2.27 -2.69
N LEU A 130 18.65 1.38 -3.05
CA LEU A 130 17.84 1.52 -4.25
C LEU A 130 16.81 2.64 -4.05
N LYS A 131 16.66 3.52 -5.04
CA LYS A 131 15.63 4.57 -5.02
C LYS A 131 14.29 3.99 -5.48
N THR A 132 13.19 4.49 -4.92
CA THR A 132 11.86 4.06 -5.35
C THR A 132 11.57 4.44 -6.82
N ASP A 133 12.17 5.52 -7.33
CA ASP A 133 12.10 5.90 -8.76
C ASP A 133 12.79 4.89 -9.69
N GLU A 134 13.80 4.14 -9.21
CA GLU A 134 14.44 3.07 -9.98
C GLU A 134 13.53 1.82 -10.07
N ILE A 135 12.68 1.60 -9.06
CA ILE A 135 11.62 0.58 -9.13
C ILE A 135 10.59 0.98 -10.20
N ASP A 136 10.14 2.25 -10.19
CA ASP A 136 9.23 2.77 -11.21
C ASP A 136 9.77 2.61 -12.63
N GLU A 137 11.07 2.87 -12.83
CA GLU A 137 11.72 2.70 -14.13
C GLU A 137 11.67 1.25 -14.62
N ALA A 138 12.07 0.32 -13.75
CA ALA A 138 12.11 -1.10 -14.07
C ALA A 138 10.70 -1.67 -14.32
N VAL A 139 9.73 -1.32 -13.48
CA VAL A 139 8.32 -1.71 -13.63
C VAL A 139 7.72 -1.14 -14.92
N HIS A 140 7.93 0.15 -15.17
CA HIS A 140 7.46 0.81 -16.39
C HIS A 140 7.98 0.09 -17.64
N GLN A 141 9.29 -0.18 -17.71
CA GLN A 141 9.90 -0.83 -18.85
C GLN A 141 9.35 -2.25 -19.05
N MET A 142 9.26 -3.05 -17.99
CA MET A 142 8.73 -4.40 -18.08
C MET A 142 7.27 -4.44 -18.56
N ILE A 143 6.43 -3.52 -18.10
CA ILE A 143 5.03 -3.41 -18.55
C ILE A 143 4.97 -3.09 -20.04
N ILE A 144 5.75 -2.10 -20.51
CA ILE A 144 5.79 -1.68 -21.91
C ILE A 144 6.32 -2.79 -22.80
N ASP A 145 7.39 -3.49 -22.41
CA ASP A 145 7.97 -4.59 -23.17
C ASP A 145 6.99 -5.75 -23.37
N ASN A 146 5.98 -5.87 -22.51
CA ASN A 146 4.88 -6.82 -22.64
C ASN A 146 3.64 -6.25 -23.37
N GLY A 147 3.75 -5.08 -24.02
CA GLY A 147 2.68 -4.47 -24.79
C GLY A 147 1.49 -3.97 -23.94
N ALA A 148 1.70 -3.75 -22.63
CA ALA A 148 0.70 -3.28 -21.69
C ALA A 148 0.93 -1.82 -21.30
N TYR A 149 -0.11 -1.18 -20.74
CA TYR A 149 -0.03 0.16 -20.16
C TYR A 149 0.00 0.09 -18.63
N PRO A 150 0.89 0.83 -17.96
CA PRO A 150 0.89 0.91 -16.49
C PRO A 150 -0.32 1.76 -16.04
N SER A 151 -1.34 1.11 -15.48
CA SER A 151 -2.63 1.74 -15.18
C SER A 151 -2.56 2.97 -14.26
N PRO A 152 -1.67 3.04 -13.25
CA PRO A 152 -1.58 4.23 -12.41
C PRO A 152 -1.14 5.48 -13.19
N LEU A 153 -0.33 5.32 -14.25
CA LEU A 153 0.25 6.46 -14.98
C LEU A 153 -0.82 7.32 -15.64
N GLY A 154 -1.01 8.51 -15.10
CA GLY A 154 -2.01 9.47 -15.59
C GLY A 154 -3.41 9.29 -15.03
N TYR A 155 -3.67 8.28 -14.19
CA TYR A 155 -4.94 8.15 -13.48
C TYR A 155 -5.09 9.30 -12.48
N GLY A 156 -6.09 10.17 -12.69
CA GLY A 156 -6.24 11.39 -11.88
C GLY A 156 -5.01 12.28 -11.80
N GLY A 157 -4.10 12.19 -12.79
CA GLY A 157 -2.85 12.94 -12.78
C GLY A 157 -1.67 12.24 -12.10
N PHE A 158 -1.85 11.03 -11.54
CA PHE A 158 -0.76 10.28 -10.90
C PHE A 158 0.47 10.18 -11.82
N PRO A 159 1.69 10.53 -11.35
CA PRO A 159 2.81 10.78 -12.25
C PRO A 159 3.65 9.56 -12.60
N LYS A 160 3.40 8.39 -11.97
CA LYS A 160 4.25 7.22 -12.02
C LYS A 160 3.53 5.96 -12.48
N SER A 161 4.28 4.90 -12.77
CA SER A 161 3.76 3.64 -13.33
C SER A 161 3.39 2.60 -12.26
N VAL A 162 3.78 2.86 -11.02
CA VAL A 162 3.61 1.98 -9.86
C VAL A 162 3.48 2.83 -8.60
N CYS A 163 2.82 2.33 -7.56
CA CYS A 163 2.90 2.95 -6.25
C CYS A 163 3.97 2.26 -5.40
N THR A 164 4.72 3.05 -4.59
CA THR A 164 5.74 2.56 -3.66
C THR A 164 5.52 3.16 -2.28
N SER A 165 4.95 2.37 -1.38
CA SER A 165 4.52 2.83 -0.05
C SER A 165 5.45 2.29 1.02
N VAL A 166 6.33 3.14 1.55
CA VAL A 166 7.41 2.77 2.46
C VAL A 166 6.99 3.01 3.91
N ASN A 167 7.19 2.05 4.79
CA ASN A 167 7.03 2.13 6.25
C ASN A 167 5.64 2.60 6.71
N GLU A 168 5.54 3.88 7.16
CA GLU A 168 4.28 4.49 7.58
C GLU A 168 3.39 4.93 6.42
N CYS A 169 3.84 4.82 5.17
CA CYS A 169 2.98 5.04 4.01
C CYS A 169 1.99 3.89 3.88
N ILE A 170 0.71 4.23 3.92
CA ILE A 170 -0.40 3.26 3.85
C ILE A 170 -0.56 2.77 2.42
N CYS A 171 -0.70 3.71 1.46
CA CYS A 171 -0.90 3.46 0.04
C CYS A 171 -0.56 4.69 -0.81
N HIS A 172 -0.57 4.50 -2.13
CA HIS A 172 -0.40 5.53 -3.17
C HIS A 172 0.90 6.34 -3.06
N GLY A 173 1.93 5.80 -2.40
CA GLY A 173 3.24 6.45 -2.33
C GLY A 173 3.81 6.67 -3.74
N ILE A 174 4.18 7.92 -4.06
CA ILE A 174 4.76 8.26 -5.36
C ILE A 174 6.24 7.88 -5.37
N PRO A 175 6.70 7.04 -6.32
CA PRO A 175 8.12 6.78 -6.53
C PRO A 175 8.93 8.08 -6.69
N ASP A 176 10.01 8.21 -5.92
CA ASP A 176 10.83 9.42 -5.87
C ASP A 176 12.34 9.14 -5.68
N SER A 177 13.11 10.17 -5.40
CA SER A 177 14.57 10.09 -5.19
C SER A 177 15.00 9.46 -3.87
N ARG A 178 14.04 9.03 -3.00
CA ARG A 178 14.37 8.40 -1.73
C ARG A 178 14.97 7.03 -1.95
N ALA A 179 16.16 6.81 -1.38
CA ALA A 179 16.77 5.50 -1.30
C ALA A 179 16.16 4.69 -0.15
N LEU A 180 15.91 3.42 -0.36
CA LEU A 180 15.50 2.48 0.68
C LEU A 180 16.63 2.31 1.69
N GLU A 181 16.28 2.22 2.97
CA GLU A 181 17.21 1.99 4.07
C GLU A 181 17.09 0.54 4.57
N ASP A 182 18.17 0.01 5.13
CA ASP A 182 18.14 -1.28 5.81
C ASP A 182 17.13 -1.26 6.96
N GLY A 183 16.20 -2.22 6.97
CA GLY A 183 15.09 -2.30 7.91
C GLY A 183 13.78 -1.66 7.44
N ASP A 184 13.73 -1.07 6.23
CA ASP A 184 12.48 -0.62 5.64
C ASP A 184 11.58 -1.80 5.24
N ILE A 185 10.27 -1.59 5.32
CA ILE A 185 9.28 -2.37 4.58
C ILE A 185 8.72 -1.49 3.46
N ILE A 186 8.43 -2.07 2.31
CA ILE A 186 7.88 -1.34 1.17
C ILE A 186 6.74 -2.15 0.55
N ASN A 187 5.56 -1.55 0.45
CA ASN A 187 4.52 -2.07 -0.43
C ASN A 187 4.79 -1.56 -1.85
N ILE A 188 4.74 -2.46 -2.81
CA ILE A 188 4.77 -2.17 -4.25
C ILE A 188 3.42 -2.61 -4.79
N ASP A 189 2.75 -1.70 -5.49
CA ASP A 189 1.40 -1.86 -5.99
C ASP A 189 1.40 -1.64 -7.50
N VAL A 190 1.09 -2.71 -8.22
CA VAL A 190 1.22 -2.83 -9.68
C VAL A 190 -0.14 -3.10 -10.29
N THR A 191 -0.57 -2.19 -11.17
CA THR A 191 -1.72 -2.40 -12.04
C THR A 191 -1.32 -2.28 -13.50
N VAL A 192 -1.67 -3.26 -14.30
CA VAL A 192 -1.43 -3.26 -15.75
C VAL A 192 -2.74 -3.24 -16.53
N TYR A 193 -2.76 -2.54 -17.66
CA TYR A 193 -3.85 -2.58 -18.62
C TYR A 193 -3.39 -3.33 -19.87
N LEU A 194 -3.96 -4.52 -20.06
CA LEU A 194 -3.64 -5.43 -21.18
C LEU A 194 -4.91 -5.99 -21.80
N ASN A 195 -4.98 -6.01 -23.12
CA ASN A 195 -6.14 -6.53 -23.86
C ASN A 195 -7.49 -5.90 -23.47
N GLY A 196 -7.48 -4.63 -23.03
CA GLY A 196 -8.68 -3.91 -22.61
C GLY A 196 -9.11 -4.18 -21.17
N TYR A 197 -8.28 -4.82 -20.33
CA TYR A 197 -8.58 -5.19 -18.95
C TYR A 197 -7.45 -4.81 -18.01
N HIS A 198 -7.81 -4.41 -16.78
CA HIS A 198 -6.89 -4.13 -15.70
C HIS A 198 -6.63 -5.37 -14.85
N GLY A 199 -5.38 -5.60 -14.49
CA GLY A 199 -4.98 -6.60 -13.49
C GLY A 199 -4.22 -5.88 -12.39
N ASP A 200 -4.66 -6.03 -11.14
CA ASP A 200 -4.27 -5.23 -9.99
C ASP A 200 -3.79 -6.09 -8.83
N THR A 201 -2.63 -5.77 -8.26
CA THR A 201 -2.04 -6.56 -7.18
C THR A 201 -0.95 -5.80 -6.44
N SER A 202 -0.83 -6.03 -5.13
CA SER A 202 0.26 -5.47 -4.34
C SER A 202 0.82 -6.45 -3.31
N ALA A 203 2.07 -6.22 -2.91
CA ALA A 203 2.71 -6.95 -1.84
C ALA A 203 3.69 -6.07 -1.07
N THR A 204 3.88 -6.38 0.21
CA THR A 204 4.88 -5.72 1.06
C THR A 204 6.14 -6.57 1.13
N PHE A 205 7.27 -5.97 0.78
CA PHE A 205 8.62 -6.56 0.74
C PHE A 205 9.50 -6.03 1.86
N PHE A 206 10.52 -6.79 2.22
CA PHE A 206 11.54 -6.42 3.20
C PHE A 206 12.79 -5.87 2.53
N CYS A 207 13.30 -4.75 3.03
CA CYS A 207 14.57 -4.18 2.60
C CYS A 207 15.63 -4.46 3.65
N GLY A 208 16.53 -5.42 3.35
CA GLY A 208 17.58 -5.84 4.28
C GLY A 208 17.03 -6.52 5.55
N GLU A 209 17.62 -6.20 6.71
CA GLU A 209 17.26 -6.78 7.99
C GLU A 209 16.14 -5.99 8.69
N VAL A 210 14.94 -6.54 8.62
CA VAL A 210 13.70 -5.93 9.18
C VAL A 210 13.43 -6.46 10.59
N ASP A 211 12.95 -5.61 11.48
CA ASP A 211 12.62 -6.00 12.84
C ASP A 211 11.40 -6.96 12.93
N ASP A 212 11.33 -7.73 14.03
CA ASP A 212 10.31 -8.77 14.20
C ASP A 212 8.86 -8.21 14.26
N LYS A 213 8.69 -6.96 14.72
CA LYS A 213 7.36 -6.32 14.77
C LYS A 213 6.87 -6.01 13.36
N ALA A 214 7.76 -5.50 12.52
CA ALA A 214 7.47 -5.24 11.11
C ALA A 214 7.24 -6.55 10.34
N LYS A 215 8.09 -7.57 10.53
CA LYS A 215 7.89 -8.92 9.97
C LYS A 215 6.52 -9.48 10.35
N LYS A 216 6.13 -9.32 11.63
CA LYS A 216 4.83 -9.81 12.11
C LYS A 216 3.65 -9.04 11.51
N LEU A 217 3.75 -7.71 11.37
CA LEU A 217 2.74 -6.90 10.68
C LEU A 217 2.51 -7.41 9.26
N VAL A 218 3.59 -7.54 8.48
CA VAL A 218 3.55 -8.01 7.10
C VAL A 218 2.94 -9.40 7.00
N GLN A 219 3.36 -10.34 7.86
CA GLN A 219 2.79 -11.69 7.93
C GLN A 219 1.29 -11.67 8.19
N VAL A 220 0.84 -10.94 9.21
CA VAL A 220 -0.58 -10.90 9.60
C VAL A 220 -1.43 -10.23 8.52
N THR A 221 -0.92 -9.21 7.84
CA THR A 221 -1.61 -8.56 6.72
C THR A 221 -1.83 -9.54 5.57
N LYS A 222 -0.80 -10.30 5.21
CA LYS A 222 -0.90 -11.37 4.20
C LYS A 222 -1.89 -12.45 4.62
N GLU A 223 -1.88 -12.87 5.89
CA GLU A 223 -2.84 -13.83 6.44
C GLU A 223 -4.29 -13.29 6.36
N CYS A 224 -4.51 -11.99 6.62
CA CYS A 224 -5.82 -11.34 6.48
C CYS A 224 -6.35 -11.47 5.06
N LEU A 225 -5.53 -11.16 4.05
CA LEU A 225 -5.88 -11.28 2.63
C LEU A 225 -6.28 -12.73 2.29
N HIS A 226 -5.42 -13.70 2.58
CA HIS A 226 -5.70 -15.11 2.22
C HIS A 226 -6.94 -15.68 2.94
N LYS A 227 -7.15 -15.31 4.21
CA LYS A 227 -8.36 -15.69 4.94
C LYS A 227 -9.62 -15.07 4.33
N ALA A 228 -9.54 -13.82 3.90
CA ALA A 228 -10.65 -13.14 3.23
C ALA A 228 -10.97 -13.79 1.87
N ILE A 229 -9.95 -14.14 1.09
CA ILE A 229 -10.14 -14.83 -0.19
C ILE A 229 -10.78 -16.22 0.03
N SER A 230 -10.36 -16.95 1.05
CA SER A 230 -10.82 -18.33 1.30
C SER A 230 -12.31 -18.47 1.62
N ILE A 231 -12.98 -17.37 1.97
CA ILE A 231 -14.43 -17.39 2.26
C ILE A 231 -15.28 -16.87 1.09
N CYS A 232 -14.64 -16.46 -0.03
CA CYS A 232 -15.33 -15.92 -1.19
C CYS A 232 -15.97 -17.02 -2.02
N GLY A 233 -17.12 -16.73 -2.59
CA GLY A 233 -17.86 -17.64 -3.46
C GLY A 233 -19.22 -17.07 -3.87
N PRO A 234 -19.90 -17.68 -4.84
CA PRO A 234 -21.18 -17.19 -5.34
C PRO A 234 -22.23 -17.05 -4.22
N GLY A 235 -22.91 -15.90 -4.16
CA GLY A 235 -23.95 -15.61 -3.18
C GLY A 235 -23.44 -15.24 -1.78
N VAL A 236 -22.14 -15.33 -1.51
CA VAL A 236 -21.53 -14.89 -0.24
C VAL A 236 -21.64 -13.37 -0.12
N GLU A 237 -21.96 -12.87 1.07
CA GLU A 237 -22.03 -11.42 1.34
C GLU A 237 -20.63 -10.80 1.37
N CYS A 238 -20.44 -9.69 0.66
CA CYS A 238 -19.15 -8.96 0.63
C CYS A 238 -18.72 -8.49 2.04
N SER A 239 -19.68 -8.19 2.92
CA SER A 239 -19.40 -7.81 4.32
C SER A 239 -18.65 -8.86 5.13
N LYS A 240 -18.67 -10.14 4.71
CA LYS A 240 -17.91 -11.21 5.36
C LYS A 240 -16.40 -11.04 5.17
N ILE A 241 -15.95 -10.43 4.06
CA ILE A 241 -14.55 -10.08 3.82
C ILE A 241 -14.04 -9.20 4.95
N GLY A 242 -14.67 -8.04 5.16
CA GLY A 242 -14.25 -7.09 6.18
C GLY A 242 -14.33 -7.65 7.60
N ARG A 243 -15.34 -8.48 7.89
CA ARG A 243 -15.44 -9.18 9.18
C ARG A 243 -14.25 -10.13 9.38
N THR A 244 -13.90 -10.93 8.38
CA THR A 244 -12.80 -11.89 8.45
C THR A 244 -11.46 -11.20 8.68
N ILE A 245 -11.20 -10.09 7.96
CA ILE A 245 -9.99 -9.28 8.10
C ILE A 245 -9.92 -8.67 9.50
N GLN A 246 -10.97 -7.97 9.94
CA GLN A 246 -11.01 -7.30 11.24
C GLN A 246 -10.84 -8.28 12.40
N ASP A 247 -11.49 -9.46 12.33
CA ASP A 247 -11.40 -10.48 13.37
C ASP A 247 -10.00 -11.07 13.48
N HIS A 248 -9.28 -11.19 12.36
CA HIS A 248 -7.90 -11.66 12.37
C HIS A 248 -6.95 -10.58 12.89
N ALA A 249 -7.05 -9.34 12.38
CA ALA A 249 -6.23 -8.20 12.81
C ALA A 249 -6.37 -7.90 14.31
N ASN A 250 -7.58 -8.01 14.87
CA ASN A 250 -7.85 -7.77 16.29
C ASN A 250 -7.08 -8.72 17.23
N LYS A 251 -6.76 -9.96 16.80
CA LYS A 251 -5.97 -10.92 17.60
C LYS A 251 -4.57 -10.39 17.89
N TYR A 252 -4.06 -9.53 17.00
CA TYR A 252 -2.73 -8.91 17.10
C TYR A 252 -2.80 -7.45 17.52
N ARG A 253 -4.01 -6.92 17.77
CA ARG A 253 -4.25 -5.51 18.09
C ARG A 253 -3.78 -4.54 16.99
N TYR A 254 -3.87 -4.97 15.74
CA TYR A 254 -3.55 -4.12 14.60
C TYR A 254 -4.76 -3.32 14.15
N GLY A 255 -4.50 -2.06 13.74
CA GLY A 255 -5.49 -1.20 13.12
C GLY A 255 -5.81 -1.68 11.70
N VAL A 256 -7.07 -1.53 11.29
CA VAL A 256 -7.52 -1.75 9.90
C VAL A 256 -7.91 -0.39 9.32
N VAL A 257 -7.27 0.01 8.24
CA VAL A 257 -7.57 1.27 7.53
C VAL A 257 -8.96 1.17 6.92
N ARG A 258 -9.73 2.27 6.98
CA ARG A 258 -11.15 2.28 6.59
C ARG A 258 -11.45 3.14 5.37
N GLU A 259 -10.58 4.08 5.07
CA GLU A 259 -10.77 5.11 4.05
C GLU A 259 -10.43 4.61 2.65
N PHE A 260 -9.72 3.49 2.56
CA PHE A 260 -9.36 2.82 1.32
C PHE A 260 -10.01 1.45 1.27
N VAL A 261 -10.44 1.06 0.08
CA VAL A 261 -11.35 -0.06 -0.13
C VAL A 261 -10.92 -0.87 -1.35
N GLY A 262 -11.22 -2.17 -1.36
CA GLY A 262 -11.18 -2.95 -2.57
C GLY A 262 -12.33 -2.58 -3.51
N HIS A 263 -12.21 -2.92 -4.76
CA HIS A 263 -13.11 -2.46 -5.82
C HIS A 263 -13.27 -3.51 -6.92
N GLY A 264 -14.37 -3.44 -7.65
CA GLY A 264 -14.50 -4.15 -8.92
C GLY A 264 -13.41 -3.71 -9.88
N VAL A 265 -12.78 -4.65 -10.57
CA VAL A 265 -11.71 -4.40 -11.54
C VAL A 265 -11.89 -5.28 -12.76
N GLY A 266 -11.75 -4.68 -13.94
CA GLY A 266 -11.95 -5.36 -15.20
C GLY A 266 -11.66 -4.45 -16.37
N ARG A 267 -12.66 -4.18 -17.22
CA ARG A 267 -12.54 -3.16 -18.28
C ARG A 267 -12.39 -1.75 -17.70
N VAL A 268 -12.92 -1.57 -16.50
CA VAL A 268 -12.79 -0.35 -15.72
C VAL A 268 -11.81 -0.61 -14.56
N PHE A 269 -10.98 0.38 -14.24
CA PHE A 269 -9.98 0.24 -13.18
C PHE A 269 -10.65 0.12 -11.81
N HIS A 270 -11.57 1.05 -11.50
CA HIS A 270 -12.32 1.05 -10.24
C HIS A 270 -13.83 1.05 -10.51
N ALA A 271 -14.51 -0.02 -10.13
CA ALA A 271 -15.94 -0.21 -10.29
C ALA A 271 -16.58 -0.82 -9.03
N ASP A 272 -17.91 -0.97 -9.03
CA ASP A 272 -18.58 -1.80 -8.04
C ASP A 272 -18.17 -3.29 -8.17
N PRO A 273 -18.14 -4.05 -7.05
CA PRO A 273 -18.52 -3.66 -5.70
C PRO A 273 -17.41 -2.93 -4.95
N VAL A 274 -17.78 -2.07 -4.03
CA VAL A 274 -16.86 -1.58 -3.00
C VAL A 274 -16.66 -2.67 -1.94
N ILE A 275 -15.41 -3.03 -1.67
CA ILE A 275 -15.04 -4.07 -0.70
C ILE A 275 -14.44 -3.42 0.54
N LEU A 276 -15.20 -3.36 1.61
CA LEU A 276 -14.74 -2.81 2.90
C LEU A 276 -13.94 -3.85 3.67
N HIS A 277 -12.75 -3.48 4.14
CA HIS A 277 -11.82 -4.38 4.85
C HIS A 277 -12.04 -4.45 6.37
N PHE A 278 -13.02 -3.72 6.89
CA PHE A 278 -13.43 -3.68 8.29
C PHE A 278 -14.86 -4.21 8.47
N ARG A 279 -15.28 -4.50 9.69
CA ARG A 279 -16.66 -4.93 9.99
C ARG A 279 -17.67 -3.89 9.51
N ASN A 280 -18.60 -4.33 8.68
CA ASN A 280 -19.63 -3.52 8.07
C ASN A 280 -20.92 -4.34 7.89
N ASN A 281 -21.99 -3.69 7.42
CA ASN A 281 -23.30 -4.29 7.18
C ASN A 281 -23.73 -4.16 5.70
N GLU A 282 -22.78 -4.02 4.78
CA GLU A 282 -23.04 -3.96 3.35
C GLU A 282 -23.74 -5.24 2.88
N ARG A 283 -24.78 -5.08 2.06
CA ARG A 283 -25.66 -6.19 1.64
C ARG A 283 -25.29 -6.79 0.29
N GLY A 284 -24.24 -6.29 -0.37
CA GLY A 284 -23.75 -6.81 -1.65
C GLY A 284 -23.37 -8.28 -1.56
N ARG A 285 -23.70 -9.04 -2.61
CA ARG A 285 -23.36 -10.46 -2.73
C ARG A 285 -22.48 -10.69 -3.93
N MET A 286 -21.51 -11.57 -3.78
CA MET A 286 -20.60 -11.97 -4.84
C MET A 286 -21.35 -12.73 -5.94
N MET A 287 -21.09 -12.36 -7.18
CA MET A 287 -21.72 -12.98 -8.35
C MET A 287 -20.74 -13.91 -9.07
N LEU A 288 -21.25 -14.97 -9.67
CA LEU A 288 -20.43 -15.83 -10.54
C LEU A 288 -19.80 -14.99 -11.67
N ASN A 289 -18.53 -15.24 -11.98
CA ASN A 289 -17.71 -14.54 -12.98
C ASN A 289 -17.44 -13.05 -12.67
N GLN A 290 -17.70 -12.62 -11.45
CA GLN A 290 -17.35 -11.28 -10.98
C GLN A 290 -15.88 -11.20 -10.59
N THR A 291 -15.23 -10.07 -10.92
CA THR A 291 -13.86 -9.76 -10.49
C THR A 291 -13.82 -8.53 -9.61
N PHE A 292 -13.01 -8.56 -8.57
CA PHE A 292 -12.76 -7.44 -7.66
C PHE A 292 -11.44 -7.64 -6.90
N THR A 293 -10.92 -6.56 -6.30
CA THR A 293 -9.74 -6.61 -5.43
C THR A 293 -10.12 -6.86 -3.98
N ILE A 294 -9.21 -7.50 -3.25
CA ILE A 294 -9.18 -7.53 -1.78
C ILE A 294 -7.78 -7.06 -1.38
N GLU A 295 -7.69 -5.96 -0.66
CA GLU A 295 -6.45 -5.21 -0.44
C GLU A 295 -6.32 -4.66 0.99
N PRO A 296 -6.39 -5.48 2.04
CA PRO A 296 -6.35 -5.00 3.41
C PRO A 296 -5.05 -4.25 3.73
N MET A 297 -5.21 -3.09 4.35
CA MET A 297 -4.12 -2.27 4.88
C MET A 297 -4.19 -2.30 6.40
N LEU A 298 -3.15 -2.85 7.04
CA LEU A 298 -3.04 -2.93 8.50
C LEU A 298 -1.95 -2.03 9.03
N THR A 299 -2.15 -1.51 10.26
CA THR A 299 -1.18 -0.67 10.95
C THR A 299 -0.84 -1.23 12.33
N ILE A 300 0.40 -1.02 12.78
CA ILE A 300 0.79 -1.38 14.17
C ILE A 300 0.10 -0.46 15.17
N GLY A 301 -0.09 0.82 14.82
CA GLY A 301 -0.71 1.86 15.64
C GLY A 301 -2.09 2.28 15.17
N ASN A 302 -2.34 3.58 15.22
CA ASN A 302 -3.61 4.15 14.80
C ASN A 302 -3.76 4.06 13.26
N PRO A 303 -4.85 3.48 12.73
CA PRO A 303 -5.06 3.37 11.29
C PRO A 303 -5.50 4.69 10.63
N LYS A 304 -5.63 5.79 11.38
CA LYS A 304 -6.07 7.07 10.82
C LYS A 304 -5.09 7.59 9.77
N PRO A 305 -5.55 7.83 8.53
CA PRO A 305 -4.70 8.31 7.45
C PRO A 305 -4.48 9.82 7.51
N LEU A 306 -3.35 10.25 6.97
CA LEU A 306 -3.01 11.63 6.66
C LEU A 306 -2.51 11.68 5.23
N MET A 307 -3.17 12.46 4.38
CA MET A 307 -2.74 12.69 2.99
C MET A 307 -1.71 13.81 2.93
N TRP A 308 -0.67 13.63 2.10
CA TRP A 308 0.33 14.66 1.84
C TRP A 308 -0.18 15.71 0.84
N ASP A 309 0.57 16.82 0.73
CA ASP A 309 0.26 17.92 -0.19
C ASP A 309 0.42 17.56 -1.68
N ASP A 310 0.85 16.33 -1.99
CA ASP A 310 0.92 15.78 -3.35
C ASP A 310 -0.42 15.19 -3.83
N ASP A 311 -1.47 15.23 -2.99
CA ASP A 311 -2.82 14.71 -3.22
C ASP A 311 -2.91 13.17 -3.41
N TRP A 312 -1.80 12.43 -3.19
CA TRP A 312 -1.73 10.98 -3.41
C TRP A 312 -1.17 10.21 -2.22
N THR A 313 0.02 10.59 -1.74
CA THR A 313 0.72 9.83 -0.70
C THR A 313 -0.05 9.87 0.61
N VAL A 314 -0.44 8.70 1.10
CA VAL A 314 -1.20 8.55 2.35
C VAL A 314 -0.34 7.87 3.39
N VAL A 315 -0.17 8.53 4.56
CA VAL A 315 0.63 8.01 5.66
C VAL A 315 -0.22 7.83 6.93
N THR A 316 0.24 7.02 7.88
CA THR A 316 -0.39 6.98 9.21
C THR A 316 -0.14 8.29 9.96
N GLU A 317 -1.17 8.87 10.58
CA GLU A 317 -1.07 10.12 11.34
C GLU A 317 -0.03 10.02 12.47
N ASP A 318 0.05 8.87 13.14
CA ASP A 318 0.96 8.64 14.27
C ASP A 318 2.38 8.20 13.84
N GLY A 319 2.61 7.92 12.55
CA GLY A 319 3.88 7.45 12.00
C GLY A 319 4.17 5.97 12.29
N SER A 320 3.16 5.20 12.68
CA SER A 320 3.27 3.76 12.83
C SER A 320 3.35 3.05 11.47
N LEU A 321 4.02 1.87 11.45
CA LEU A 321 4.14 1.08 10.24
C LEU A 321 2.79 0.64 9.70
N SER A 322 2.67 0.64 8.39
CA SER A 322 1.58 0.06 7.62
C SER A 322 2.09 -1.04 6.68
N ALA A 323 1.27 -2.03 6.42
CA ALA A 323 1.50 -3.05 5.39
C ALA A 323 0.21 -3.31 4.63
N GLN A 324 0.35 -3.62 3.34
CA GLN A 324 -0.74 -3.98 2.44
C GLN A 324 -0.36 -5.22 1.63
N PHE A 325 -1.35 -6.03 1.31
CA PHE A 325 -1.31 -7.07 0.28
C PHE A 325 -2.60 -7.03 -0.49
N GLU A 326 -2.53 -7.32 -1.77
CA GLU A 326 -3.69 -7.27 -2.65
C GLU A 326 -3.67 -8.39 -3.67
N HIS A 327 -4.86 -8.87 -3.99
CA HIS A 327 -5.10 -9.70 -5.15
C HIS A 327 -6.39 -9.33 -5.87
N THR A 328 -6.35 -9.34 -7.20
CA THR A 328 -7.56 -9.48 -8.03
C THR A 328 -8.04 -10.92 -7.96
N ILE A 329 -9.30 -11.12 -7.63
CA ILE A 329 -9.94 -12.44 -7.60
C ILE A 329 -11.11 -12.52 -8.58
N LEU A 330 -11.35 -13.73 -9.08
CA LEU A 330 -12.53 -14.11 -9.86
C LEU A 330 -13.41 -15.03 -9.02
N ILE A 331 -14.70 -14.71 -8.93
CA ILE A 331 -15.67 -15.62 -8.30
C ILE A 331 -16.03 -16.73 -9.26
N THR A 332 -15.66 -17.95 -8.90
CA THR A 332 -15.95 -19.18 -9.65
C THR A 332 -17.11 -19.95 -9.02
N LYS A 333 -17.59 -21.00 -9.70
CA LYS A 333 -18.64 -21.87 -9.15
C LYS A 333 -18.25 -22.54 -7.82
N ASP A 334 -16.95 -22.78 -7.61
CA ASP A 334 -16.42 -23.56 -6.48
C ASP A 334 -15.74 -22.66 -5.40
N GLY A 335 -15.75 -21.31 -5.57
CA GLY A 335 -15.12 -20.37 -4.63
C GLY A 335 -14.55 -19.16 -5.33
N ALA A 336 -13.26 -18.85 -5.07
CA ALA A 336 -12.54 -17.76 -5.71
C ALA A 336 -11.21 -18.23 -6.31
N GLU A 337 -10.92 -17.75 -7.52
CA GLU A 337 -9.62 -17.90 -8.18
C GLU A 337 -8.81 -16.62 -7.99
N ILE A 338 -7.54 -16.75 -7.58
CA ILE A 338 -6.60 -15.62 -7.53
C ILE A 338 -6.03 -15.43 -8.94
N MET A 339 -6.35 -14.31 -9.60
CA MET A 339 -5.92 -14.02 -10.96
C MET A 339 -4.51 -13.45 -11.04
N THR A 340 -4.03 -12.86 -9.95
CA THR A 340 -2.73 -12.20 -9.80
C THR A 340 -1.72 -13.11 -9.07
N LYS A 341 -1.56 -14.33 -9.60
CA LYS A 341 -0.61 -15.32 -9.08
C LYS A 341 0.22 -15.88 -10.23
N CYS A 342 1.55 -15.99 -10.03
CA CYS A 342 2.50 -16.68 -10.92
C CYS A 342 2.59 -18.16 -10.64
#